data_191ba9368f3eb63ee638066e5be1f72e
#
_entry.id   191ba9368f3eb63ee638066e5be1f72e
#
_cell.length_a   1.000
_cell.length_b   1.000
_cell.length_c   1.000
_cell.angle_alpha   90.00
_cell.angle_beta   90.00
_cell.angle_gamma   90.00
#
_symmetry.space_group_name_H-M   'P 1'
#
loop_
_entity.id
_entity.type
_entity.pdbx_description
1 polymer ?
#
loop_
_entity_poly.entity_id
_entity_poly.type
_entity_poly.pdbx_seq_one_letter_code
_entity_poly.pdbx_strand_id
1 'polypeptide(L)'
;MVNSLIQATIEVLLVNIVLSGDNAVVIGMAAHGLPPPQRRRAIVLGGLLAVLLRLALTLPAEQVLQMPFLGAAGGLLLAWVAYRLLTVEETRDDRNATSLWAAVRLMVVADATMSLDNVLAVAAIAESTPHPGPVLVLGLALSIPIVLLGGGLIATLLERFPWLAWIGATILTITAASLITSDEGLHDHGVWSSSAQIVVAVALTGIVLGAAWRNTRHAESS
;
A
#
# COMPACT_ATOMS: atom_id res chain seq x y z
N MET A 1 1.27 32.60 12.32
CA MET A 1 0.16 31.82 11.72
C MET A 1 0.52 31.25 10.33
N VAL A 2 0.86 32.05 9.32
CA VAL A 2 1.18 31.52 7.97
C VAL A 2 2.40 30.59 8.01
N ASN A 3 3.45 30.95 8.72
CA ASN A 3 4.66 30.12 8.84
C ASN A 3 4.40 28.77 9.51
N SER A 4 3.53 28.71 10.53
CA SER A 4 3.18 27.45 11.20
C SER A 4 2.34 26.54 10.30
N LEU A 5 1.43 27.10 9.49
CA LEU A 5 0.66 26.33 8.51
C LEU A 5 1.56 25.73 7.42
N ILE A 6 2.49 26.52 6.87
CA ILE A 6 3.43 26.07 5.86
C ILE A 6 4.34 24.96 6.44
N GLN A 7 4.88 25.16 7.63
CA GLN A 7 5.74 24.18 8.28
C GLN A 7 5.00 22.85 8.48
N ALA A 8 3.80 22.87 9.07
CA ALA A 8 3.02 21.64 9.28
C ALA A 8 2.61 20.97 7.96
N THR A 9 2.28 21.75 6.93
CA THR A 9 1.98 21.18 5.60
C THR A 9 3.20 20.48 5.01
N ILE A 10 4.40 21.05 5.17
CA ILE A 10 5.66 20.42 4.74
C ILE A 10 5.93 19.16 5.56
N GLU A 11 5.72 19.18 6.87
CA GLU A 11 5.89 18.02 7.74
C GLU A 11 4.94 16.87 7.33
N VAL A 12 3.65 17.16 7.12
CA VAL A 12 2.68 16.18 6.60
C VAL A 12 3.13 15.65 5.24
N LEU A 13 3.55 16.51 4.34
CA LEU A 13 4.05 16.12 3.01
C LEU A 13 5.24 15.17 3.11
N LEU A 14 6.25 15.53 3.90
CA LEU A 14 7.46 14.73 4.05
C LEU A 14 7.18 13.38 4.69
N VAL A 15 6.41 13.36 5.78
CA VAL A 15 6.03 12.12 6.44
C VAL A 15 5.21 11.25 5.50
N ASN A 16 4.24 11.82 4.78
CA ASN A 16 3.44 11.05 3.82
C ASN A 16 4.28 10.50 2.66
N ILE A 17 5.29 11.22 2.16
CA ILE A 17 6.20 10.70 1.12
C ILE A 17 7.02 9.53 1.66
N VAL A 18 7.56 9.65 2.87
CA VAL A 18 8.37 8.58 3.49
C VAL A 18 7.53 7.34 3.73
N LEU A 19 6.31 7.52 4.25
CA LEU A 19 5.36 6.42 4.52
C LEU A 19 4.67 5.87 3.26
N SER A 20 4.78 6.52 2.11
CA SER A 20 4.16 6.10 0.84
C SER A 20 5.12 5.41 -0.12
N GLY A 21 6.33 5.09 0.33
CA GLY A 21 7.31 4.40 -0.52
C GLY A 21 6.82 3.03 -1.00
N ASP A 22 6.23 2.26 -0.12
CA ASP A 22 5.59 0.97 -0.38
C ASP A 22 4.32 1.11 -1.25
N ASN A 23 3.52 2.17 -1.07
CA ASN A 23 2.37 2.46 -1.94
C ASN A 23 2.79 2.68 -3.40
N ALA A 24 3.94 3.34 -3.65
CA ALA A 24 4.48 3.49 -4.99
C ALA A 24 4.88 2.14 -5.61
N VAL A 25 5.38 1.21 -4.80
CA VAL A 25 5.65 -0.18 -5.23
C VAL A 25 4.38 -0.88 -5.66
N VAL A 26 3.31 -0.81 -4.86
CA VAL A 26 1.99 -1.39 -5.21
C VAL A 26 1.44 -0.81 -6.50
N ILE A 27 1.46 0.52 -6.63
CA ILE A 27 1.01 1.22 -7.84
C ILE A 27 1.80 0.73 -9.06
N GLY A 28 3.13 0.65 -8.95
CA GLY A 28 4.01 0.18 -10.01
C GLY A 28 3.72 -1.27 -10.40
N MET A 29 3.63 -2.17 -9.43
CA MET A 29 3.36 -3.60 -9.65
C MET A 29 1.95 -3.82 -10.25
N ALA A 30 0.93 -3.15 -9.74
CA ALA A 30 -0.44 -3.29 -10.24
C ALA A 30 -0.61 -2.74 -11.66
N ALA A 31 0.16 -1.70 -12.03
CA ALA A 31 0.11 -1.09 -13.35
C ALA A 31 1.05 -1.72 -14.38
N HIS A 32 2.05 -2.49 -13.93
CA HIS A 32 3.14 -3.01 -14.75
C HIS A 32 2.59 -3.74 -15.96
N GLY A 33 1.88 -4.61 -16.05
CA GLY A 33 1.51 -5.34 -17.27
C GLY A 33 0.41 -4.70 -18.13
N LEU A 34 0.00 -3.49 -17.84
CA LEU A 34 -0.97 -2.78 -18.67
C LEU A 34 -0.31 -2.13 -19.89
N PRO A 35 -0.99 -2.09 -21.05
CA PRO A 35 -0.57 -1.29 -22.19
C PRO A 35 -0.33 0.19 -21.78
N PRO A 36 0.65 0.90 -22.38
CA PRO A 36 1.05 2.24 -21.94
C PRO A 36 -0.10 3.24 -21.73
N PRO A 37 -1.14 3.33 -22.59
CA PRO A 37 -2.26 4.25 -22.38
C PRO A 37 -3.11 3.86 -21.17
N GLN A 38 -3.32 2.55 -20.94
CA GLN A 38 -4.10 2.04 -19.81
C GLN A 38 -3.30 2.16 -18.51
N ARG A 39 -1.99 1.89 -18.55
CA ARG A 39 -1.07 2.04 -17.42
C ARG A 39 -1.15 3.46 -16.84
N ARG A 40 -0.98 4.48 -17.68
CA ARG A 40 -1.07 5.87 -17.23
C ARG A 40 -2.43 6.18 -16.59
N ARG A 41 -3.52 5.72 -17.19
CA ARG A 41 -4.87 5.89 -16.63
C ARG A 41 -5.04 5.15 -15.30
N ALA A 42 -4.56 3.91 -15.20
CA ALA A 42 -4.61 3.12 -13.97
C ALA A 42 -3.86 3.82 -12.83
N ILE A 43 -2.63 4.28 -13.08
CA ILE A 43 -1.81 5.00 -12.09
C ILE A 43 -2.52 6.27 -11.62
N VAL A 44 -3.03 7.08 -12.54
CA VAL A 44 -3.72 8.34 -12.17
C VAL A 44 -5.01 8.06 -11.43
N LEU A 45 -5.88 7.18 -11.94
CA LEU A 45 -7.17 6.87 -11.30
C LEU A 45 -6.97 6.14 -9.97
N GLY A 46 -6.10 5.12 -9.93
CA GLY A 46 -5.80 4.38 -8.72
C GLY A 46 -5.21 5.27 -7.63
N GLY A 47 -4.21 6.09 -7.98
CA GLY A 47 -3.60 7.01 -7.03
C GLY A 47 -4.54 8.11 -6.54
N LEU A 48 -5.39 8.68 -7.42
CA LEU A 48 -6.39 9.66 -6.99
C LEU A 48 -7.43 9.04 -6.05
N LEU A 49 -7.94 7.84 -6.38
CA LEU A 49 -8.90 7.13 -5.52
C LEU A 49 -8.26 6.73 -4.19
N ALA A 50 -7.01 6.28 -4.20
CA ALA A 50 -6.25 5.96 -3.00
C ALA A 50 -6.14 7.19 -2.08
N VAL A 51 -5.76 8.35 -2.60
CA VAL A 51 -5.66 9.58 -1.79
C VAL A 51 -7.02 10.05 -1.28
N LEU A 52 -8.07 9.98 -2.10
CA LEU A 52 -9.43 10.32 -1.64
C LEU A 52 -9.89 9.39 -0.52
N LEU A 53 -9.61 8.09 -0.64
CA LEU A 53 -9.89 7.12 0.40
C LEU A 53 -9.09 7.40 1.68
N ARG A 54 -7.80 7.69 1.55
CA ARG A 54 -6.93 8.07 2.69
C ARG A 54 -7.46 9.31 3.40
N LEU A 55 -7.85 10.35 2.65
CA LEU A 55 -8.44 11.56 3.21
C LEU A 55 -9.76 11.23 3.94
N ALA A 56 -10.60 10.37 3.36
CA ALA A 56 -11.85 9.93 3.98
C ALA A 56 -11.62 9.10 5.26
N LEU A 57 -10.56 8.30 5.31
CA LEU A 57 -10.18 7.52 6.50
C LEU A 57 -9.51 8.38 7.58
N THR A 58 -8.81 9.44 7.19
CA THR A 58 -8.13 10.35 8.13
C THR A 58 -9.12 11.15 8.97
N LEU A 59 -10.29 11.48 8.43
CA LEU A 59 -11.30 12.23 9.17
C LEU A 59 -11.86 11.46 10.39
N PRO A 60 -12.25 10.18 10.29
CA PRO A 60 -12.66 9.35 11.43
C PRO A 60 -11.50 8.48 11.97
N ALA A 61 -10.24 8.89 11.83
CA ALA A 61 -9.07 8.07 12.12
C ALA A 61 -9.10 7.42 13.51
N GLU A 62 -9.42 8.21 14.51
CA GLU A 62 -9.45 7.78 15.90
C GLU A 62 -10.49 6.65 16.13
N GLN A 63 -11.68 6.75 15.52
CA GLN A 63 -12.72 5.74 15.62
C GLN A 63 -12.38 4.47 14.81
N VAL A 64 -11.79 4.64 13.65
CA VAL A 64 -11.42 3.53 12.76
C VAL A 64 -10.32 2.68 13.39
N LEU A 65 -9.34 3.32 14.02
CA LEU A 65 -8.19 2.64 14.61
C LEU A 65 -8.49 1.90 15.92
N GLN A 66 -9.54 2.31 16.64
CA GLN A 66 -10.03 1.60 17.82
C GLN A 66 -10.82 0.32 17.50
N MET A 67 -11.06 0.02 16.21
CA MET A 67 -11.73 -1.22 15.83
C MET A 67 -10.79 -2.42 15.99
N PRO A 68 -11.10 -3.37 16.90
CA PRO A 68 -10.27 -4.55 17.10
C PRO A 68 -10.23 -5.40 15.81
N PHE A 69 -9.10 -6.04 15.58
CA PHE A 69 -8.83 -6.90 14.41
C PHE A 69 -8.81 -6.19 13.05
N LEU A 70 -8.90 -4.86 12.99
CA LEU A 70 -8.84 -4.12 11.75
C LEU A 70 -7.46 -4.21 11.10
N GLY A 71 -6.39 -4.05 11.88
CA GLY A 71 -5.01 -4.20 11.43
C GLY A 71 -4.74 -5.62 10.95
N ALA A 72 -5.21 -6.63 11.69
CA ALA A 72 -5.06 -8.03 11.32
C ALA A 72 -5.78 -8.37 10.00
N ALA A 73 -7.02 -7.91 9.82
CA ALA A 73 -7.77 -8.08 8.59
C ALA A 73 -7.09 -7.37 7.40
N GLY A 74 -6.61 -6.14 7.61
CA GLY A 74 -5.84 -5.37 6.65
C GLY A 74 -4.56 -6.09 6.24
N GLY A 75 -3.79 -6.59 7.21
CA GLY A 75 -2.57 -7.33 6.95
C GLY A 75 -2.80 -8.61 6.13
N LEU A 76 -3.85 -9.39 6.43
CA LEU A 76 -4.22 -10.57 5.64
C LEU A 76 -4.60 -10.17 4.20
N LEU A 77 -5.36 -9.09 4.05
CA LEU A 77 -5.74 -8.57 2.75
C LEU A 77 -4.50 -8.10 1.96
N LEU A 78 -3.55 -7.43 2.61
CA LEU A 78 -2.30 -7.00 1.99
C LEU A 78 -1.41 -8.19 1.57
N ALA A 79 -1.34 -9.24 2.37
CA ALA A 79 -0.66 -10.48 2.00
C ALA A 79 -1.30 -11.13 0.75
N TRP A 80 -2.63 -11.13 0.68
CA TRP A 80 -3.34 -11.57 -0.52
C TRP A 80 -3.03 -10.68 -1.74
N VAL A 81 -2.96 -9.35 -1.57
CA VAL A 81 -2.55 -8.42 -2.63
C VAL A 81 -1.14 -8.75 -3.12
N ALA A 82 -0.18 -8.94 -2.21
CA ALA A 82 1.19 -9.31 -2.57
C ALA A 82 1.25 -10.60 -3.40
N TYR A 83 0.49 -11.62 -3.01
CA TYR A 83 0.35 -12.85 -3.80
C TYR A 83 -0.24 -12.57 -5.19
N ARG A 84 -1.32 -11.81 -5.27
CA ARG A 84 -1.98 -11.47 -6.55
C ARG A 84 -1.06 -10.68 -7.48
N LEU A 85 -0.27 -9.76 -6.96
CA LEU A 85 0.67 -8.97 -7.76
C LEU A 85 1.77 -9.83 -8.40
N LEU A 86 2.16 -10.92 -7.76
CA LEU A 86 3.13 -11.87 -8.34
C LEU A 86 2.51 -12.83 -9.35
N THR A 87 1.22 -13.19 -9.19
CA THR A 87 0.58 -14.26 -9.97
C THR A 87 -0.26 -13.76 -11.14
N VAL A 88 -0.62 -12.47 -11.17
CA VAL A 88 -1.44 -11.89 -12.27
C VAL A 88 -0.69 -11.85 -13.61
N GLU A 89 0.64 -11.94 -13.62
CA GLU A 89 1.41 -11.95 -14.88
C GLU A 89 1.17 -13.17 -15.76
N GLU A 90 0.81 -14.31 -15.19
CA GLU A 90 0.74 -15.58 -15.90
C GLU A 90 -0.59 -15.87 -16.60
N THR A 91 -1.68 -15.22 -16.17
CA THR A 91 -3.00 -15.37 -16.82
C THR A 91 -3.18 -14.50 -18.07
N ARG A 92 -2.07 -14.03 -18.68
CA ARG A 92 -2.06 -13.05 -19.78
C ARG A 92 -2.43 -13.60 -21.17
N ASP A 93 -2.68 -14.88 -21.34
CA ASP A 93 -3.09 -15.41 -22.65
C ASP A 93 -4.53 -15.02 -23.03
N ASP A 94 -5.35 -14.61 -22.07
CA ASP A 94 -6.65 -13.98 -22.32
C ASP A 94 -6.52 -12.46 -22.39
N ARG A 95 -6.37 -11.93 -23.61
CA ARG A 95 -6.16 -10.52 -23.99
C ARG A 95 -7.20 -9.51 -23.47
N ASN A 96 -8.10 -9.90 -22.58
CA ASN A 96 -9.17 -9.07 -22.04
C ASN A 96 -9.18 -8.97 -20.50
N ALA A 97 -8.33 -9.65 -19.75
CA ALA A 97 -8.53 -9.87 -18.31
C ALA A 97 -7.72 -8.96 -17.38
N THR A 98 -6.62 -8.36 -17.80
CA THR A 98 -5.98 -7.30 -17.02
C THR A 98 -6.63 -5.95 -17.33
N SER A 99 -7.87 -5.81 -16.90
CA SER A 99 -8.57 -4.57 -17.10
C SER A 99 -7.95 -3.48 -16.22
N LEU A 100 -7.90 -2.28 -16.76
CA LEU A 100 -7.59 -1.06 -16.01
C LEU A 100 -8.25 -1.05 -14.62
N TRP A 101 -9.51 -1.49 -14.53
CA TRP A 101 -10.27 -1.54 -13.29
C TRP A 101 -9.76 -2.60 -12.29
N ALA A 102 -9.21 -3.71 -12.75
CA ALA A 102 -8.59 -4.70 -11.87
C ALA A 102 -7.33 -4.11 -11.21
N ALA A 103 -6.48 -3.43 -11.98
CA ALA A 103 -5.32 -2.73 -11.46
C ALA A 103 -5.71 -1.62 -10.47
N VAL A 104 -6.68 -0.77 -10.85
CA VAL A 104 -7.18 0.30 -9.97
C VAL A 104 -7.73 -0.26 -8.65
N ARG A 105 -8.55 -1.32 -8.71
CA ARG A 105 -9.08 -1.96 -7.51
C ARG A 105 -7.96 -2.49 -6.60
N LEU A 106 -6.96 -3.13 -7.18
CA LEU A 106 -5.84 -3.68 -6.42
C LEU A 106 -5.04 -2.57 -5.73
N MET A 107 -4.77 -1.45 -6.42
CA MET A 107 -4.14 -0.26 -5.85
C MET A 107 -4.94 0.31 -4.68
N VAL A 108 -6.26 0.50 -4.87
CA VAL A 108 -7.13 1.08 -3.84
C VAL A 108 -7.24 0.17 -2.61
N VAL A 109 -7.39 -1.14 -2.82
CA VAL A 109 -7.46 -2.12 -1.73
C VAL A 109 -6.16 -2.15 -0.93
N ALA A 110 -5.02 -2.18 -1.62
CA ALA A 110 -3.73 -2.16 -0.95
C ALA A 110 -3.51 -0.84 -0.18
N ASP A 111 -3.77 0.32 -0.81
CA ASP A 111 -3.63 1.61 -0.14
C ASP A 111 -4.57 1.74 1.06
N ALA A 112 -5.79 1.21 0.98
CA ALA A 112 -6.72 1.19 2.12
C ALA A 112 -6.13 0.48 3.34
N THR A 113 -5.46 -0.66 3.12
CA THR A 113 -4.84 -1.44 4.21
C THR A 113 -3.58 -0.78 4.76
N MET A 114 -2.73 -0.23 3.89
CA MET A 114 -1.47 0.43 4.26
C MET A 114 -1.70 1.84 4.83
N SER A 115 -2.84 2.45 4.53
CA SER A 115 -3.17 3.80 5.00
C SER A 115 -3.53 3.85 6.48
N LEU A 116 -3.87 2.73 7.12
CA LEU A 116 -4.29 2.73 8.53
C LEU A 116 -3.21 3.30 9.45
N ASP A 117 -1.96 2.86 9.31
CA ASP A 117 -0.84 3.38 10.11
C ASP A 117 -0.45 4.80 9.68
N ASN A 118 -0.49 5.08 8.38
CA ASN A 118 -0.12 6.38 7.81
C ASN A 118 -1.10 7.48 8.24
N VAL A 119 -2.37 7.14 8.38
CA VAL A 119 -3.44 8.07 8.79
C VAL A 119 -3.17 8.64 10.17
N LEU A 120 -2.74 7.81 11.15
CA LEU A 120 -2.38 8.26 12.50
C LEU A 120 -1.25 9.27 12.50
N ALA A 121 -0.14 8.95 11.81
CA ALA A 121 1.03 9.82 11.78
C ALA A 121 0.70 11.19 11.18
N VAL A 122 -0.08 11.19 10.11
CA VAL A 122 -0.47 12.42 9.40
C VAL A 122 -1.51 13.21 10.20
N ALA A 123 -2.48 12.53 10.83
CA ALA A 123 -3.48 13.17 11.70
C ALA A 123 -2.83 13.83 12.92
N ALA A 124 -1.93 13.14 13.61
CA ALA A 124 -1.24 13.68 14.80
C ALA A 124 -0.48 14.98 14.50
N ILE A 125 0.19 15.06 13.33
CA ILE A 125 0.87 16.30 12.91
C ILE A 125 -0.16 17.41 12.64
N ALA A 126 -1.24 17.09 11.95
CA ALA A 126 -2.25 18.08 11.60
C ALA A 126 -2.97 18.62 12.85
N GLU A 127 -3.32 17.75 13.81
CA GLU A 127 -3.98 18.12 15.07
C GLU A 127 -3.12 19.03 15.96
N SER A 128 -1.80 19.00 15.81
CA SER A 128 -0.90 19.93 16.49
C SER A 128 -1.03 21.39 16.00
N THR A 129 -1.86 21.63 14.96
CA THR A 129 -2.05 22.93 14.31
C THR A 129 -3.41 23.53 14.56
N PRO A 130 -3.57 24.87 14.51
CA PRO A 130 -4.88 25.52 14.60
C PRO A 130 -5.86 25.19 13.47
N HIS A 131 -5.35 24.64 12.36
CA HIS A 131 -6.12 24.35 11.14
C HIS A 131 -5.81 22.95 10.59
N PRO A 132 -6.20 21.87 11.28
CA PRO A 132 -5.86 20.50 10.88
C PRO A 132 -6.33 20.15 9.47
N GLY A 133 -7.59 20.47 9.13
CA GLY A 133 -8.17 20.13 7.83
C GLY A 133 -7.39 20.68 6.63
N PRO A 134 -7.12 21.99 6.53
CA PRO A 134 -6.28 22.55 5.48
C PRO A 134 -4.88 21.93 5.40
N VAL A 135 -4.23 21.65 6.54
CA VAL A 135 -2.89 21.01 6.59
C VAL A 135 -2.94 19.61 5.99
N LEU A 136 -3.94 18.81 6.36
CA LEU A 136 -4.16 17.46 5.81
C LEU A 136 -4.39 17.50 4.30
N VAL A 137 -5.34 18.31 3.87
CA VAL A 137 -5.71 18.38 2.44
C VAL A 137 -4.52 18.83 1.59
N LEU A 138 -3.81 19.88 2.01
CA LEU A 138 -2.66 20.38 1.25
C LEU A 138 -1.48 19.40 1.28
N GLY A 139 -1.14 18.84 2.45
CA GLY A 139 -0.04 17.89 2.57
C GLY A 139 -0.26 16.62 1.75
N LEU A 140 -1.47 16.05 1.82
CA LEU A 140 -1.83 14.87 1.04
C LEU A 140 -1.93 15.19 -0.47
N ALA A 141 -2.54 16.32 -0.86
CA ALA A 141 -2.65 16.70 -2.26
C ALA A 141 -1.28 16.94 -2.92
N LEU A 142 -0.34 17.55 -2.21
CA LEU A 142 1.01 17.79 -2.73
C LEU A 142 1.83 16.50 -2.86
N SER A 143 1.53 15.45 -2.09
CA SER A 143 2.20 14.15 -2.22
C SER A 143 1.75 13.34 -3.44
N ILE A 144 0.53 13.59 -3.97
CA ILE A 144 -0.03 12.82 -5.10
C ILE A 144 0.93 12.77 -6.30
N PRO A 145 1.43 13.89 -6.84
CA PRO A 145 2.32 13.84 -8.00
C PRO A 145 3.57 12.99 -7.74
N ILE A 146 4.13 13.04 -6.53
CA ILE A 146 5.35 12.33 -6.16
C ILE A 146 5.10 10.82 -6.12
N VAL A 147 4.01 10.39 -5.48
CA VAL A 147 3.63 8.98 -5.41
C VAL A 147 3.28 8.41 -6.80
N LEU A 148 2.55 9.18 -7.62
CA LEU A 148 2.21 8.77 -8.99
C LEU A 148 3.45 8.65 -9.88
N LEU A 149 4.38 9.60 -9.80
CA LEU A 149 5.65 9.54 -10.53
C LEU A 149 6.50 8.35 -10.06
N GLY A 150 6.57 8.13 -8.74
CA GLY A 150 7.24 6.96 -8.15
C GLY A 150 6.66 5.65 -8.65
N GLY A 151 5.33 5.48 -8.63
CA GLY A 151 4.66 4.30 -9.15
C GLY A 151 4.90 4.08 -10.65
N GLY A 152 4.87 5.15 -11.44
CA GLY A 152 5.20 5.10 -12.87
C GLY A 152 6.65 4.67 -13.13
N LEU A 153 7.59 5.17 -12.33
CA LEU A 153 9.00 4.77 -12.41
C LEU A 153 9.17 3.30 -12.05
N ILE A 154 8.55 2.84 -10.97
CA ILE A 154 8.60 1.43 -10.55
C ILE A 154 7.99 0.53 -11.63
N ALA A 155 6.84 0.89 -12.22
CA ALA A 155 6.25 0.13 -13.31
C ALA A 155 7.21 -0.04 -14.49
N THR A 156 7.96 1.02 -14.82
CA THR A 156 8.98 0.97 -15.90
C THR A 156 10.20 0.13 -15.51
N LEU A 157 10.63 0.20 -14.24
CA LEU A 157 11.73 -0.63 -13.74
C LEU A 157 11.37 -2.11 -13.71
N LEU A 158 10.14 -2.46 -13.38
CA LEU A 158 9.65 -3.84 -13.41
C LEU A 158 9.65 -4.44 -14.81
N GLU A 159 9.38 -3.64 -15.85
CA GLU A 159 9.52 -4.11 -17.26
C GLU A 159 10.96 -4.50 -17.60
N ARG A 160 11.92 -3.75 -17.07
CA ARG A 160 13.34 -3.99 -17.32
C ARG A 160 13.95 -5.04 -16.39
N PHE A 161 13.43 -5.15 -15.18
CA PHE A 161 13.93 -6.01 -14.12
C PHE A 161 12.77 -6.73 -13.40
N PRO A 162 12.15 -7.76 -14.00
CA PRO A 162 10.98 -8.45 -13.44
C PRO A 162 11.20 -9.02 -12.03
N TRP A 163 12.44 -9.39 -11.69
CA TRP A 163 12.78 -9.89 -10.34
C TRP A 163 12.51 -8.89 -9.23
N LEU A 164 12.42 -7.57 -9.54
CA LEU A 164 12.04 -6.54 -8.57
C LEU A 164 10.63 -6.74 -8.02
N ALA A 165 9.74 -7.42 -8.75
CA ALA A 165 8.40 -7.77 -8.27
C ALA A 165 8.47 -8.63 -7.00
N TRP A 166 9.42 -9.55 -6.92
CA TRP A 166 9.65 -10.39 -5.73
C TRP A 166 10.12 -9.58 -4.52
N ILE A 167 10.98 -8.58 -4.75
CA ILE A 167 11.36 -7.63 -3.68
C ILE A 167 10.14 -6.83 -3.22
N GLY A 168 9.36 -6.28 -4.16
CA GLY A 168 8.14 -5.55 -3.83
C GLY A 168 7.16 -6.39 -3.01
N ALA A 169 6.89 -7.62 -3.43
CA ALA A 169 6.02 -8.54 -2.68
C ALA A 169 6.59 -8.87 -1.29
N THR A 170 7.91 -8.99 -1.16
CA THR A 170 8.57 -9.19 0.14
C THR A 170 8.32 -7.99 1.08
N ILE A 171 8.48 -6.78 0.58
CA ILE A 171 8.18 -5.55 1.35
C ILE A 171 6.72 -5.57 1.80
N LEU A 172 5.78 -5.85 0.89
CA LEU A 172 4.34 -5.91 1.21
C LEU A 172 4.00 -6.98 2.26
N THR A 173 4.65 -8.14 2.20
CA THR A 173 4.39 -9.20 3.20
C THR A 173 4.98 -8.86 4.57
N ILE A 174 6.10 -8.15 4.65
CA ILE A 174 6.65 -7.62 5.90
C ILE A 174 5.71 -6.58 6.49
N THR A 175 5.21 -5.64 5.69
CA THR A 175 4.21 -4.65 6.11
C THR A 175 2.91 -5.33 6.56
N ALA A 176 2.45 -6.35 5.85
CA ALA A 176 1.29 -7.15 6.23
C ALA A 176 1.47 -7.83 7.61
N ALA A 177 2.64 -8.39 7.85
CA ALA A 177 2.98 -8.98 9.14
C ALA A 177 3.02 -7.94 10.27
N SER A 178 3.56 -6.74 10.01
CA SER A 178 3.55 -5.63 10.96
C SER A 178 2.12 -5.24 11.33
N LEU A 179 1.22 -5.06 10.36
CA LEU A 179 -0.20 -4.75 10.59
C LEU A 179 -0.89 -5.83 11.45
N ILE A 180 -0.62 -7.12 11.19
CA ILE A 180 -1.20 -8.22 11.99
C ILE A 180 -0.69 -8.18 13.42
N THR A 181 0.61 -7.98 13.61
CA THR A 181 1.24 -8.08 14.93
C THR A 181 1.08 -6.83 15.79
N SER A 182 0.79 -5.67 15.20
CA SER A 182 0.50 -4.42 15.92
C SER A 182 -0.99 -4.20 16.20
N ASP A 183 -1.86 -5.13 15.79
CA ASP A 183 -3.29 -5.01 16.01
C ASP A 183 -3.65 -5.10 17.51
N GLU A 184 -4.37 -4.11 18.03
CA GLU A 184 -4.75 -4.03 19.45
C GLU A 184 -5.61 -5.21 19.89
N GLY A 185 -6.52 -5.70 19.03
CA GLY A 185 -7.37 -6.85 19.35
C GLY A 185 -6.57 -8.16 19.54
N LEU A 186 -5.37 -8.25 18.96
CA LEU A 186 -4.44 -9.36 19.18
C LEU A 186 -3.46 -9.09 20.31
N HIS A 187 -3.17 -7.83 20.62
CA HIS A 187 -2.23 -7.42 21.68
C HIS A 187 -2.76 -7.71 23.08
N ASP A 188 -4.05 -7.52 23.33
CA ASP A 188 -4.69 -7.79 24.63
C ASP A 188 -4.59 -9.26 25.07
N HIS A 189 -4.29 -10.16 24.16
CA HIS A 189 -4.06 -11.58 24.46
C HIS A 189 -2.61 -11.94 24.75
N GLY A 190 -1.70 -10.96 24.88
CA GLY A 190 -0.30 -11.16 25.34
C GLY A 190 0.59 -11.95 24.38
N VAL A 191 0.22 -12.08 23.11
CA VAL A 191 0.80 -13.07 22.17
C VAL A 191 2.09 -12.57 21.51
N TRP A 192 2.37 -11.24 21.47
CA TRP A 192 3.39 -10.72 20.56
C TRP A 192 4.61 -10.13 21.27
N SER A 193 5.67 -10.93 21.39
CA SER A 193 7.03 -10.43 21.63
C SER A 193 7.67 -9.99 20.31
N SER A 194 8.72 -9.17 20.37
CA SER A 194 9.48 -8.76 19.17
C SER A 194 9.99 -9.95 18.34
N SER A 195 10.31 -11.06 18.98
CA SER A 195 10.68 -12.31 18.30
C SER A 195 9.50 -12.95 17.55
N ALA A 196 8.28 -12.88 18.11
CA ALA A 196 7.09 -13.40 17.45
C ALA A 196 6.75 -12.61 16.19
N GLN A 197 6.95 -11.29 16.20
CA GLN A 197 6.76 -10.43 15.00
C GLN A 197 7.67 -10.88 13.85
N ILE A 198 8.94 -11.12 14.14
CA ILE A 198 9.91 -11.62 13.14
C ILE A 198 9.48 -12.99 12.61
N VAL A 199 9.05 -13.89 13.47
CA VAL A 199 8.59 -15.24 13.06
C VAL A 199 7.37 -15.13 12.13
N VAL A 200 6.40 -14.28 12.47
CA VAL A 200 5.22 -14.05 11.62
C VAL A 200 5.62 -13.45 10.27
N ALA A 201 6.51 -12.46 10.25
CA ALA A 201 6.99 -11.85 9.01
C ALA A 201 7.69 -12.88 8.11
N VAL A 202 8.58 -13.69 8.67
CA VAL A 202 9.29 -14.75 7.92
C VAL A 202 8.32 -15.83 7.42
N ALA A 203 7.40 -16.27 8.27
CA ALA A 203 6.42 -17.30 7.91
C ALA A 203 5.46 -16.80 6.82
N LEU A 204 4.90 -15.60 6.99
CA LEU A 204 3.96 -15.02 6.02
C LEU A 204 4.64 -14.79 4.67
N THR A 205 5.85 -14.22 4.68
CA THR A 205 6.66 -14.03 3.47
C THR A 205 6.96 -15.36 2.80
N GLY A 206 7.41 -16.37 3.54
CA GLY A 206 7.68 -17.70 3.02
C GLY A 206 6.45 -18.37 2.40
N ILE A 207 5.29 -18.25 3.03
CA ILE A 207 4.02 -18.79 2.53
C ILE A 207 3.61 -18.09 1.22
N VAL A 208 3.61 -16.75 1.20
CA VAL A 208 3.15 -15.96 0.04
C VAL A 208 4.08 -16.17 -1.16
N LEU A 209 5.40 -16.03 -0.95
CA LEU A 209 6.38 -16.20 -2.02
C LEU A 209 6.45 -17.65 -2.50
N GLY A 210 6.40 -18.62 -1.58
CA GLY A 210 6.37 -20.04 -1.93
C GLY A 210 5.13 -20.45 -2.70
N ALA A 211 3.95 -19.94 -2.32
CA ALA A 211 2.70 -20.18 -3.05
C ALA A 211 2.74 -19.52 -4.44
N ALA A 212 3.23 -18.30 -4.54
CA ALA A 212 3.40 -17.63 -5.83
C ALA A 212 4.36 -18.40 -6.73
N TRP A 213 5.51 -18.80 -6.23
CA TRP A 213 6.51 -19.56 -7.00
C TRP A 213 6.01 -20.92 -7.50
N ARG A 214 5.21 -21.62 -6.70
CA ARG A 214 4.58 -22.88 -7.14
C ARG A 214 3.60 -22.64 -8.29
N ASN A 215 2.81 -21.57 -8.19
CA ASN A 215 1.83 -21.23 -9.22
C ASN A 215 2.52 -20.87 -10.54
N THR A 216 3.61 -20.06 -10.46
CA THR A 216 4.40 -19.64 -11.62
C THR A 216 5.00 -20.84 -12.36
N ARG A 217 5.54 -21.82 -11.66
CA ARG A 217 6.10 -23.03 -12.28
C ARG A 217 5.05 -23.95 -12.91
N HIS A 218 3.85 -24.01 -12.37
CA HIS A 218 2.77 -24.84 -12.96
C HIS A 218 2.29 -24.25 -14.28
N ALA A 219 2.26 -22.94 -14.43
CA ALA A 219 1.86 -22.28 -15.66
C ALA A 219 2.91 -22.44 -16.80
N GLU A 220 4.22 -22.49 -16.47
CA GLU A 220 5.28 -22.76 -17.46
C GLU A 220 5.31 -24.22 -17.94
N SER A 221 4.67 -25.15 -17.24
CA SER A 221 4.68 -26.59 -17.54
C SER A 221 3.42 -27.07 -18.27
N SER A 222 2.44 -26.21 -18.51
CA SER A 222 1.17 -26.48 -19.20
C SER A 222 1.14 -25.90 -20.59
#